data_f73d250bde77bc6654b61139dbf43ab5
#
_entry.id   f73d250bde77bc6654b61139dbf43ab5
#
_cell.length_a   1.000
_cell.length_b   1.000
_cell.length_c   1.000
_cell.angle_alpha   90.00
_cell.angle_beta   90.00
_cell.angle_gamma   90.00
#
_symmetry.space_group_name_H-M   'P 1'
#
loop_
_entity.id
_entity.type
_entity.pdbx_description
1 polymer ?
#
loop_
_entity_poly.entity_id
_entity_poly.type
_entity_poly.pdbx_seq_one_letter_code
_entity_poly.pdbx_strand_id
1 'polypeptide(L)'
;TGYEWEGQKIWMDYLKPYVDTFITDTYGTAVGVINPDAPFKVVIEAHSDEISWYVNYITENGLIHVIRNGGSDHMIAPSKWVNIHTKKGMVKGVFGWPAIHTRMAGKEDTPKLENITIDIGAKDKKEVEKMGVHVGCVITYPDAFHVLNKDKFVCRALDNRIGGFMIAEVARLLHENKVKLPFGLYITNSVQEEIGLRGAEMITQRIKPDVAIVTDVCHDTSTPMIDKKKQGDNVIGKGPVISYAPAIQQRLRDRIIETAESNKIPFQRHASSRYTGTDTDAFAYSNGGVPSALISLPLRYMHTTVETVHKDDVENVIRLIFESVQTIKNGETFSYFDA
;
A
#
# COMPACT_ATOMS: atom_id res chain seq x y z
N THR A 1 8.73 -2.86 -4.32
CA THR A 1 8.68 -4.03 -3.44
C THR A 1 10.04 -4.72 -3.34
N GLY A 2 10.44 -5.20 -2.14
CA GLY A 2 11.74 -5.81 -1.85
C GLY A 2 12.89 -4.83 -1.56
N TYR A 3 12.64 -3.54 -1.52
CA TYR A 3 13.65 -2.49 -1.32
C TYR A 3 13.13 -1.36 -0.40
N GLU A 4 12.27 -1.69 0.53
CA GLU A 4 11.50 -0.74 1.35
C GLU A 4 12.33 -0.10 2.48
N TRP A 5 13.49 -0.64 2.81
CA TRP A 5 14.25 -0.36 4.04
C TRP A 5 14.56 1.13 4.27
N GLU A 6 14.82 1.92 3.21
CA GLU A 6 15.03 3.38 3.36
C GLU A 6 13.73 4.10 3.74
N GLY A 7 12.61 3.74 3.09
CA GLY A 7 11.30 4.26 3.43
C GLY A 7 10.84 3.85 4.83
N GLN A 8 11.09 2.59 5.20
CA GLN A 8 10.80 2.10 6.55
C GLN A 8 11.56 2.86 7.64
N LYS A 9 12.82 3.21 7.38
CA LYS A 9 13.60 4.02 8.31
C LYS A 9 12.96 5.40 8.54
N ILE A 10 12.52 6.06 7.47
CA ILE A 10 11.84 7.36 7.57
C ILE A 10 10.54 7.21 8.38
N TRP A 11 9.77 6.15 8.10
CA TRP A 11 8.53 5.85 8.80
C TRP A 11 8.78 5.57 10.30
N MET A 12 9.80 4.77 10.63
CA MET A 12 10.20 4.50 12.02
C MET A 12 10.65 5.77 12.73
N ASP A 13 11.42 6.63 12.07
CA ASP A 13 11.88 7.91 12.66
C ASP A 13 10.68 8.84 12.97
N TYR A 14 9.66 8.86 12.11
CA TYR A 14 8.42 9.58 12.36
C TYR A 14 7.64 9.00 13.54
N LEU A 15 7.53 7.68 13.61
CA LEU A 15 6.72 6.98 14.61
C LEU A 15 7.39 6.95 16.01
N LYS A 16 8.73 7.06 16.06
CA LYS A 16 9.54 6.88 17.26
C LYS A 16 9.06 7.64 18.51
N PRO A 17 8.56 8.88 18.45
CA PRO A 17 8.07 9.58 19.64
C PRO A 17 6.78 9.01 20.23
N TYR A 18 6.07 8.14 19.51
CA TYR A 18 4.71 7.72 19.82
C TYR A 18 4.59 6.24 20.18
N VAL A 19 5.71 5.50 20.22
CA VAL A 19 5.75 4.07 20.54
C VAL A 19 6.81 3.77 21.60
N ASP A 20 6.64 2.65 22.31
CA ASP A 20 7.56 2.23 23.36
C ASP A 20 8.79 1.50 22.78
N THR A 21 8.61 0.73 21.71
CA THR A 21 9.67 -0.05 21.07
C THR A 21 9.38 -0.35 19.61
N PHE A 22 10.36 -0.92 18.91
CA PHE A 22 10.23 -1.40 17.54
C PHE A 22 10.58 -2.88 17.42
N ILE A 23 9.87 -3.57 16.53
CA ILE A 23 10.18 -4.91 16.04
C ILE A 23 10.40 -4.80 14.53
N THR A 24 11.41 -5.48 14.01
CA THR A 24 11.65 -5.61 12.56
C THR A 24 11.92 -7.07 12.22
N ASP A 25 11.56 -7.48 11.02
CA ASP A 25 11.97 -8.79 10.50
C ASP A 25 13.20 -8.68 9.55
N THR A 26 13.65 -9.81 9.04
CA THR A 26 14.83 -9.89 8.16
C THR A 26 14.57 -9.26 6.77
N TYR A 27 13.33 -9.15 6.36
CA TYR A 27 12.94 -8.57 5.06
C TYR A 27 12.54 -7.10 5.14
N GLY A 28 12.51 -6.53 6.36
CA GLY A 28 12.35 -5.09 6.57
C GLY A 28 10.94 -4.63 6.95
N THR A 29 10.02 -5.55 7.29
CA THR A 29 8.77 -5.15 7.94
C THR A 29 9.08 -4.41 9.23
N ALA A 30 8.50 -3.24 9.41
CA ALA A 30 8.68 -2.42 10.60
C ALA A 30 7.40 -2.38 11.44
N VAL A 31 7.55 -2.55 12.74
CA VAL A 31 6.43 -2.55 13.70
C VAL A 31 6.77 -1.65 14.87
N GLY A 32 6.02 -0.57 15.05
CA GLY A 32 6.03 0.20 16.30
C GLY A 32 5.08 -0.44 17.31
N VAL A 33 5.49 -0.55 18.54
CA VAL A 33 4.71 -1.22 19.60
C VAL A 33 4.44 -0.28 20.75
N ILE A 34 3.17 -0.19 21.13
CA ILE A 34 2.71 0.47 22.36
C ILE A 34 2.28 -0.63 23.33
N ASN A 35 2.72 -0.56 24.59
CA ASN A 35 2.45 -1.53 25.65
C ASN A 35 2.89 -2.96 25.30
N PRO A 36 4.21 -3.19 25.06
CA PRO A 36 4.73 -4.47 24.56
C PRO A 36 4.56 -5.64 25.50
N ASP A 37 4.41 -5.40 26.81
CA ASP A 37 4.29 -6.44 27.84
C ASP A 37 2.87 -6.99 27.98
N ALA A 38 1.89 -6.37 27.33
CA ALA A 38 0.52 -6.85 27.36
C ALA A 38 0.37 -8.17 26.57
N PRO A 39 -0.28 -9.19 27.16
CA PRO A 39 -0.42 -10.50 26.52
C PRO A 39 -1.38 -10.49 25.31
N PHE A 40 -2.42 -9.68 25.35
CA PHE A 40 -3.37 -9.51 24.26
C PHE A 40 -2.84 -8.50 23.25
N LYS A 41 -2.83 -8.85 21.98
CA LYS A 41 -2.15 -8.10 20.91
C LYS A 41 -3.12 -7.70 19.81
N VAL A 42 -3.22 -6.42 19.59
CA VAL A 42 -4.01 -5.85 18.48
C VAL A 42 -3.03 -5.27 17.45
N VAL A 43 -3.21 -5.64 16.20
CA VAL A 43 -2.45 -5.07 15.08
C VAL A 43 -3.31 -4.05 14.34
N ILE A 44 -2.73 -2.91 14.01
CA ILE A 44 -3.16 -2.05 12.91
C ILE A 44 -2.08 -2.10 11.83
N GLU A 45 -2.48 -2.27 10.57
CA GLU A 45 -1.52 -2.63 9.53
C GLU A 45 -1.79 -1.90 8.21
N ALA A 46 -0.70 -1.61 7.49
CA ALA A 46 -0.65 -1.17 6.10
C ALA A 46 0.66 -1.63 5.47
N HIS A 47 0.79 -1.58 4.13
CA HIS A 47 2.04 -1.97 3.49
C HIS A 47 2.87 -0.77 3.02
N SER A 48 4.18 -0.95 2.99
CA SER A 48 5.18 0.07 2.70
C SER A 48 5.72 0.01 1.27
N ASP A 49 5.56 -1.12 0.61
CA ASP A 49 6.08 -1.32 -0.73
C ASP A 49 5.21 -0.65 -1.81
N GLU A 50 5.73 -0.62 -2.99
CA GLU A 50 5.10 -0.09 -4.18
C GLU A 50 5.46 -0.94 -5.39
N ILE A 51 4.65 -0.90 -6.42
CA ILE A 51 4.97 -1.46 -7.73
C ILE A 51 6.19 -0.79 -8.34
N SER A 52 6.99 -1.56 -9.07
CA SER A 52 8.23 -1.07 -9.70
C SER A 52 8.60 -1.93 -10.91
N TRP A 53 9.80 -1.73 -11.45
CA TRP A 53 10.36 -2.53 -12.53
C TRP A 53 11.74 -3.00 -12.17
N TYR A 54 12.21 -4.06 -12.83
CA TYR A 54 13.61 -4.45 -12.84
C TYR A 54 14.22 -4.27 -14.22
N VAL A 55 15.48 -3.86 -14.27
CA VAL A 55 16.32 -4.04 -15.47
C VAL A 55 16.41 -5.53 -15.75
N ASN A 56 15.96 -5.96 -16.94
CA ASN A 56 15.97 -7.36 -17.36
C ASN A 56 17.03 -7.67 -18.42
N TYR A 57 17.18 -6.77 -19.39
CA TYR A 57 18.15 -6.95 -20.48
C TYR A 57 18.65 -5.59 -20.99
N ILE A 58 19.93 -5.52 -21.31
CA ILE A 58 20.59 -4.32 -21.87
C ILE A 58 21.06 -4.67 -23.27
N THR A 59 20.56 -3.92 -24.25
CA THR A 59 20.92 -4.11 -25.66
C THR A 59 22.31 -3.56 -25.97
N GLU A 60 22.96 -4.01 -27.07
CA GLU A 60 24.29 -3.54 -27.46
C GLU A 60 24.32 -2.03 -27.74
N ASN A 61 23.19 -1.44 -28.15
CA ASN A 61 23.08 0.01 -28.38
C ASN A 61 22.58 0.79 -27.15
N GLY A 62 22.62 0.19 -25.94
CA GLY A 62 22.40 0.88 -24.66
C GLY A 62 20.95 1.04 -24.23
N LEU A 63 19.97 0.47 -24.93
CA LEU A 63 18.57 0.47 -24.49
C LEU A 63 18.33 -0.63 -23.44
N ILE A 64 17.40 -0.40 -22.54
CA ILE A 64 17.13 -1.28 -21.41
C ILE A 64 15.72 -1.83 -21.49
N HIS A 65 15.59 -3.16 -21.55
CA HIS A 65 14.33 -3.87 -21.38
C HIS A 65 14.05 -4.16 -19.90
N VAL A 66 12.79 -4.19 -19.54
CA VAL A 66 12.33 -4.32 -18.15
C VAL A 66 11.41 -5.52 -17.94
N ILE A 67 11.30 -5.96 -16.69
CA ILE A 67 10.22 -6.83 -16.21
C ILE A 67 9.50 -6.14 -15.05
N ARG A 68 8.26 -6.54 -14.80
CA ARG A 68 7.46 -6.04 -13.69
C ARG A 68 8.00 -6.53 -12.35
N ASN A 69 7.88 -5.67 -11.35
CA ASN A 69 8.00 -6.02 -9.94
C ASN A 69 6.70 -5.55 -9.27
N GLY A 70 5.76 -6.46 -9.04
CA GLY A 70 4.38 -6.16 -8.71
C GLY A 70 3.51 -5.82 -9.94
N GLY A 71 2.42 -5.09 -9.72
CA GLY A 71 1.38 -4.79 -10.69
C GLY A 71 1.66 -3.63 -11.66
N SER A 72 2.92 -3.33 -12.01
CA SER A 72 3.29 -2.23 -12.90
C SER A 72 2.64 -2.31 -14.28
N ASP A 73 2.04 -1.21 -14.73
CA ASP A 73 1.30 -1.16 -15.99
C ASP A 73 2.18 -0.70 -17.15
N HIS A 74 2.42 -1.61 -18.11
CA HIS A 74 3.19 -1.34 -19.31
C HIS A 74 2.46 -0.41 -20.31
N MET A 75 1.13 -0.32 -20.23
CA MET A 75 0.35 0.55 -21.11
C MET A 75 0.59 2.03 -20.86
N ILE A 76 0.88 2.40 -19.61
CA ILE A 76 1.15 3.79 -19.23
C ILE A 76 2.64 4.14 -19.17
N ALA A 77 3.53 3.15 -19.33
CA ALA A 77 4.98 3.36 -19.25
C ALA A 77 5.55 4.31 -20.32
N PRO A 78 5.10 4.27 -21.60
CA PRO A 78 5.62 5.16 -22.63
C PRO A 78 5.55 6.64 -22.24
N SER A 79 6.65 7.36 -22.55
CA SER A 79 6.81 8.80 -22.26
C SER A 79 6.98 9.16 -20.78
N LYS A 80 7.15 8.19 -19.88
CA LYS A 80 7.41 8.44 -18.47
C LYS A 80 8.90 8.54 -18.18
N TRP A 81 9.24 9.45 -17.27
CA TRP A 81 10.55 9.48 -16.62
C TRP A 81 10.66 8.34 -15.61
N VAL A 82 11.88 7.85 -15.42
CA VAL A 82 12.20 6.82 -14.43
C VAL A 82 13.49 7.13 -13.69
N ASN A 83 13.59 6.58 -12.48
CA ASN A 83 14.78 6.54 -11.67
C ASN A 83 15.26 5.08 -11.57
N ILE A 84 16.47 4.80 -12.03
CA ILE A 84 17.12 3.50 -11.89
C ILE A 84 18.04 3.55 -10.68
N HIS A 85 17.78 2.72 -9.69
CA HIS A 85 18.53 2.69 -8.44
C HIS A 85 19.76 1.80 -8.59
N THR A 86 20.94 2.39 -8.42
CA THR A 86 22.22 1.67 -8.53
C THR A 86 23.06 1.89 -7.26
N LYS A 87 24.09 1.06 -7.07
CA LYS A 87 25.07 1.25 -5.98
C LYS A 87 25.88 2.55 -6.12
N LYS A 88 25.93 3.14 -7.32
CA LYS A 88 26.63 4.40 -7.60
C LYS A 88 25.72 5.63 -7.45
N GLY A 89 24.46 5.43 -7.10
CA GLY A 89 23.44 6.46 -7.03
C GLY A 89 22.33 6.25 -8.06
N MET A 90 21.47 7.23 -8.18
CA MET A 90 20.30 7.19 -9.04
C MET A 90 20.64 7.63 -10.46
N VAL A 91 20.26 6.83 -11.45
CA VAL A 91 20.38 7.14 -12.88
C VAL A 91 18.98 7.46 -13.42
N LYS A 92 18.82 8.62 -14.07
CA LYS A 92 17.57 9.01 -14.72
C LYS A 92 17.46 8.40 -16.10
N GLY A 93 16.26 7.98 -16.49
CA GLY A 93 15.94 7.47 -17.81
C GLY A 93 14.51 7.84 -18.21
N VAL A 94 14.16 7.48 -19.44
CA VAL A 94 12.82 7.67 -19.99
C VAL A 94 12.35 6.39 -20.67
N PHE A 95 11.08 6.01 -20.50
CA PHE A 95 10.46 5.04 -21.38
C PHE A 95 10.21 5.70 -22.74
N GLY A 96 10.94 5.24 -23.76
CA GLY A 96 10.77 5.70 -25.13
C GLY A 96 9.52 5.12 -25.78
N TRP A 97 9.00 5.80 -26.80
CA TRP A 97 7.99 5.28 -27.70
C TRP A 97 8.15 5.89 -29.08
N PRO A 98 7.91 5.12 -30.17
CA PRO A 98 8.00 5.66 -31.53
C PRO A 98 7.14 6.89 -31.75
N ALA A 99 7.69 7.91 -32.42
CA ALA A 99 6.96 9.11 -32.75
C ALA A 99 5.74 8.80 -33.63
N ILE A 100 4.65 9.57 -33.49
CA ILE A 100 3.42 9.36 -34.25
C ILE A 100 3.68 9.29 -35.77
N HIS A 101 4.59 10.10 -36.28
CA HIS A 101 4.96 10.16 -37.71
C HIS A 101 5.65 8.89 -38.23
N THR A 102 6.22 8.07 -37.35
CA THR A 102 6.90 6.82 -37.70
C THR A 102 5.99 5.59 -37.51
N ARG A 103 4.80 5.77 -36.96
CA ARG A 103 3.81 4.71 -36.76
C ARG A 103 2.91 4.59 -37.97
N MET A 104 2.62 3.36 -38.41
CA MET A 104 1.69 3.11 -39.52
C MET A 104 0.26 3.22 -39.02
N ALA A 105 -0.55 4.10 -39.63
CA ALA A 105 -1.97 4.23 -39.33
C ALA A 105 -2.71 2.90 -39.50
N GLY A 106 -3.48 2.48 -38.50
CA GLY A 106 -4.21 1.23 -38.48
C GLY A 106 -3.40 -0.06 -38.25
N LYS A 107 -2.07 0.08 -38.03
CA LYS A 107 -1.17 -1.01 -37.61
C LYS A 107 -0.29 -0.58 -36.46
N GLU A 108 -0.79 0.27 -35.60
CA GLU A 108 -0.05 0.76 -34.45
C GLU A 108 0.14 -0.35 -33.42
N ASP A 109 1.40 -0.54 -33.03
CA ASP A 109 1.71 -1.42 -31.89
C ASP A 109 1.21 -0.80 -30.59
N THR A 110 0.60 -1.63 -29.75
CA THR A 110 0.29 -1.26 -28.36
C THR A 110 1.52 -1.50 -27.49
N PRO A 111 1.71 -0.71 -26.41
CA PRO A 111 2.75 -0.99 -25.45
C PRO A 111 2.60 -2.41 -24.85
N LYS A 112 3.69 -3.16 -24.84
CA LYS A 112 3.83 -4.51 -24.26
C LYS A 112 5.19 -4.59 -23.54
N LEU A 113 5.34 -5.53 -22.63
CA LEU A 113 6.63 -5.74 -21.94
C LEU A 113 7.79 -5.94 -22.91
N GLU A 114 7.54 -6.61 -24.05
CA GLU A 114 8.56 -6.95 -25.02
C GLU A 114 8.97 -5.76 -25.89
N ASN A 115 8.16 -4.71 -26.00
CA ASN A 115 8.42 -3.59 -26.91
C ASN A 115 8.62 -2.24 -26.21
N ILE A 116 8.48 -2.16 -24.88
CA ILE A 116 8.85 -0.96 -24.11
C ILE A 116 10.33 -1.02 -23.71
N THR A 117 11.03 0.09 -23.84
CA THR A 117 12.45 0.20 -23.47
C THR A 117 12.72 1.51 -22.75
N ILE A 118 13.72 1.48 -21.87
CA ILE A 118 14.23 2.69 -21.22
C ILE A 118 15.50 3.14 -21.94
N ASP A 119 15.57 4.43 -22.20
CA ASP A 119 16.74 5.16 -22.69
C ASP A 119 17.30 6.00 -21.53
N ILE A 120 18.60 5.87 -21.27
CA ILE A 120 19.35 6.66 -20.28
C ILE A 120 20.42 7.56 -20.94
N GLY A 121 20.36 7.70 -22.27
CA GLY A 121 21.31 8.47 -23.06
C GLY A 121 22.66 7.81 -23.27
N ALA A 122 22.81 6.53 -22.96
CA ALA A 122 24.04 5.77 -23.18
C ALA A 122 24.15 5.33 -24.65
N LYS A 123 25.36 5.40 -25.20
CA LYS A 123 25.63 5.03 -26.60
C LYS A 123 25.74 3.53 -26.84
N ASP A 124 26.08 2.77 -25.79
CA ASP A 124 26.28 1.33 -25.84
C ASP A 124 26.10 0.69 -24.46
N LYS A 125 26.06 -0.64 -24.43
CA LYS A 125 25.95 -1.43 -23.21
C LYS A 125 27.06 -1.17 -22.19
N LYS A 126 28.30 -0.95 -22.66
CA LYS A 126 29.45 -0.69 -21.76
C LYS A 126 29.28 0.64 -21.03
N GLU A 127 28.69 1.64 -21.67
CA GLU A 127 28.43 2.91 -21.03
C GLU A 127 27.31 2.77 -19.99
N VAL A 128 26.24 2.01 -20.26
CA VAL A 128 25.21 1.65 -19.28
C VAL A 128 25.83 1.01 -18.04
N GLU A 129 26.67 0.00 -18.22
CA GLU A 129 27.37 -0.70 -17.14
C GLU A 129 28.33 0.23 -16.37
N LYS A 130 29.00 1.14 -17.06
CA LYS A 130 29.87 2.16 -16.44
C LYS A 130 29.08 3.11 -15.54
N MET A 131 27.83 3.43 -15.88
CA MET A 131 26.91 4.22 -15.04
C MET A 131 26.42 3.44 -13.80
N GLY A 132 26.71 2.15 -13.72
CA GLY A 132 26.34 1.28 -12.58
C GLY A 132 25.01 0.53 -12.79
N VAL A 133 24.40 0.67 -13.95
CA VAL A 133 23.16 -0.04 -14.29
C VAL A 133 23.47 -1.46 -14.74
N HIS A 134 22.80 -2.43 -14.14
CA HIS A 134 22.94 -3.86 -14.46
C HIS A 134 21.59 -4.57 -14.33
N VAL A 135 21.49 -5.79 -14.84
CA VAL A 135 20.31 -6.63 -14.65
C VAL A 135 20.01 -6.80 -13.15
N GLY A 136 18.75 -6.55 -12.77
CA GLY A 136 18.30 -6.57 -11.37
C GLY A 136 18.31 -5.21 -10.68
N CYS A 137 18.79 -4.13 -11.30
CA CYS A 137 18.57 -2.78 -10.77
C CYS A 137 17.07 -2.47 -10.75
N VAL A 138 16.58 -1.95 -9.61
CA VAL A 138 15.18 -1.52 -9.44
C VAL A 138 14.95 -0.19 -10.12
N ILE A 139 13.75 -0.02 -10.66
CA ILE A 139 13.34 1.17 -11.39
C ILE A 139 12.01 1.64 -10.84
N THR A 140 11.93 2.90 -10.45
CA THR A 140 10.71 3.56 -10.00
C THR A 140 10.40 4.78 -10.85
N TYR A 141 9.15 5.22 -10.82
CA TYR A 141 8.81 6.56 -11.33
C TYR A 141 9.30 7.65 -10.37
N PRO A 142 9.60 8.86 -10.83
CA PRO A 142 9.96 9.98 -9.95
C PRO A 142 8.81 10.37 -9.01
N ASP A 143 9.14 10.83 -7.81
CA ASP A 143 8.19 11.38 -6.87
C ASP A 143 7.69 12.74 -7.36
N ALA A 144 6.37 12.96 -7.26
CA ALA A 144 5.71 14.21 -7.60
C ALA A 144 4.40 14.32 -6.81
N PHE A 145 4.49 14.80 -5.57
CA PHE A 145 3.30 15.05 -4.75
C PHE A 145 2.67 16.38 -5.12
N HIS A 146 1.37 16.34 -5.44
CA HIS A 146 0.59 17.53 -5.77
C HIS A 146 -0.73 17.54 -4.98
N VAL A 147 -1.23 18.76 -4.75
CA VAL A 147 -2.59 18.96 -4.22
C VAL A 147 -3.45 19.54 -5.32
N LEU A 148 -4.47 18.80 -5.77
CA LEU A 148 -5.44 19.27 -6.75
C LEU A 148 -6.66 19.84 -6.04
N ASN A 149 -7.08 21.03 -6.49
CA ASN A 149 -8.29 21.73 -6.03
C ASN A 149 -8.46 21.72 -4.49
N LYS A 150 -7.35 21.89 -3.75
CA LYS A 150 -7.26 22.01 -2.28
C LYS A 150 -7.57 20.74 -1.47
N ASP A 151 -8.20 19.74 -2.04
CA ASP A 151 -8.78 18.60 -1.31
C ASP A 151 -8.35 17.21 -1.81
N LYS A 152 -7.57 17.15 -2.89
CA LYS A 152 -7.09 15.86 -3.41
C LYS A 152 -5.58 15.81 -3.43
N PHE A 153 -5.05 14.77 -2.80
CA PHE A 153 -3.62 14.45 -2.88
C PHE A 153 -3.38 13.56 -4.09
N VAL A 154 -2.36 13.89 -4.87
CA VAL A 154 -1.97 13.17 -6.07
C VAL A 154 -0.49 12.84 -5.99
N CYS A 155 -0.17 11.56 -6.07
CA CYS A 155 1.20 11.05 -6.12
C CYS A 155 1.19 9.64 -6.67
N ARG A 156 2.35 9.11 -7.04
CA ARG A 156 2.55 7.66 -7.15
C ARG A 156 2.64 7.04 -5.76
N ALA A 157 2.43 5.74 -5.66
CA ALA A 157 2.64 4.95 -4.43
C ALA A 157 1.85 5.48 -3.20
N LEU A 158 0.70 6.15 -3.43
CA LEU A 158 -0.30 6.32 -2.38
C LEU A 158 -0.84 4.95 -1.96
N ASP A 159 -0.86 4.00 -2.87
CA ASP A 159 -0.95 2.57 -2.68
C ASP A 159 0.42 2.01 -2.22
N ASN A 160 0.62 1.64 -0.94
CA ASN A 160 -0.22 1.96 0.22
C ASN A 160 0.59 2.76 1.27
N ARG A 161 1.52 3.61 0.80
CA ARG A 161 2.29 4.49 1.69
C ARG A 161 1.41 5.48 2.45
N ILE A 162 0.25 5.83 1.88
CA ILE A 162 -0.73 6.64 2.60
C ILE A 162 -1.32 5.84 3.78
N GLY A 163 -1.50 4.53 3.64
CA GLY A 163 -1.89 3.63 4.73
C GLY A 163 -0.84 3.63 5.84
N GLY A 164 0.43 3.47 5.49
CA GLY A 164 1.54 3.57 6.44
C GLY A 164 1.55 4.90 7.20
N PHE A 165 1.26 6.03 6.53
CA PHE A 165 1.06 7.33 7.18
C PHE A 165 -0.17 7.31 8.11
N MET A 166 -1.30 6.78 7.65
CA MET A 166 -2.55 6.78 8.43
C MET A 166 -2.40 6.01 9.74
N ILE A 167 -1.78 4.84 9.75
CA ILE A 167 -1.56 4.07 10.99
C ILE A 167 -0.55 4.73 11.93
N ALA A 168 0.45 5.45 11.40
CA ALA A 168 1.37 6.23 12.21
C ALA A 168 0.67 7.43 12.87
N GLU A 169 -0.27 8.09 12.17
CA GLU A 169 -1.10 9.15 12.73
C GLU A 169 -2.03 8.65 13.84
N VAL A 170 -2.54 7.41 13.73
CA VAL A 170 -3.30 6.80 14.84
C VAL A 170 -2.44 6.71 16.10
N ALA A 171 -1.18 6.26 16.00
CA ALA A 171 -0.28 6.20 17.14
C ALA A 171 0.01 7.61 17.72
N ARG A 172 0.23 8.61 16.86
CA ARG A 172 0.38 10.00 17.29
C ARG A 172 -0.83 10.50 18.06
N LEU A 173 -2.04 10.26 17.54
CA LEU A 173 -3.29 10.68 18.19
C LEU A 173 -3.48 9.98 19.56
N LEU A 174 -3.20 8.68 19.66
CA LEU A 174 -3.26 7.96 20.94
C LEU A 174 -2.31 8.58 21.97
N HIS A 175 -1.09 8.89 21.54
CA HIS A 175 -0.08 9.53 22.41
C HIS A 175 -0.51 10.93 22.86
N GLU A 176 -0.90 11.80 21.94
CA GLU A 176 -1.28 13.19 22.23
C GLU A 176 -2.53 13.29 23.11
N ASN A 177 -3.50 12.40 22.89
CA ASN A 177 -4.71 12.32 23.70
C ASN A 177 -4.51 11.51 25.00
N LYS A 178 -3.29 10.99 25.25
CA LYS A 178 -2.95 10.20 26.44
C LYS A 178 -3.85 8.99 26.64
N VAL A 179 -4.29 8.37 25.54
CA VAL A 179 -5.13 7.19 25.57
C VAL A 179 -4.31 5.99 26.05
N LYS A 180 -4.85 5.28 27.04
CA LYS A 180 -4.25 4.04 27.56
C LYS A 180 -5.07 2.86 27.05
N LEU A 181 -4.43 2.02 26.25
CA LEU A 181 -5.05 0.80 25.75
C LEU A 181 -4.82 -0.36 26.74
N PRO A 182 -5.80 -1.25 26.94
CA PRO A 182 -5.68 -2.40 27.84
C PRO A 182 -4.91 -3.58 27.23
N PHE A 183 -4.28 -3.40 26.08
CA PHE A 183 -3.57 -4.40 25.28
C PHE A 183 -2.33 -3.81 24.61
N GLY A 184 -1.50 -4.67 24.03
CA GLY A 184 -0.39 -4.25 23.18
C GLY A 184 -0.88 -3.86 21.79
N LEU A 185 -0.62 -2.62 21.35
CA LEU A 185 -0.93 -2.18 19.99
C LEU A 185 0.33 -2.26 19.13
N TYR A 186 0.23 -3.00 18.04
CA TYR A 186 1.30 -3.24 17.07
C TYR A 186 0.96 -2.50 15.77
N ILE A 187 1.64 -1.38 15.53
CA ILE A 187 1.51 -0.55 14.33
C ILE A 187 2.47 -1.14 13.30
N THR A 188 1.93 -1.86 12.33
CA THR A 188 2.70 -2.68 11.40
C THR A 188 2.71 -2.08 10.01
N ASN A 189 3.90 -1.83 9.47
CA ASN A 189 4.10 -1.38 8.10
C ASN A 189 4.80 -2.52 7.34
N SER A 190 4.00 -3.37 6.67
CA SER A 190 4.46 -4.61 6.02
C SER A 190 5.25 -4.32 4.76
N VAL A 191 6.08 -5.27 4.33
CA VAL A 191 6.79 -5.24 3.05
C VAL A 191 6.18 -6.24 2.07
N GLN A 192 6.41 -6.04 0.76
CA GLN A 192 6.11 -7.03 -0.28
C GLN A 192 4.64 -7.51 -0.34
N GLU A 193 3.70 -6.61 -0.06
CA GLU A 193 2.28 -6.86 -0.29
C GLU A 193 2.01 -7.12 -1.78
N GLU A 194 2.52 -6.24 -2.63
CA GLU A 194 2.34 -6.16 -4.09
C GLU A 194 2.79 -7.41 -4.88
N ILE A 195 3.47 -8.33 -4.22
CA ILE A 195 3.92 -9.61 -4.81
C ILE A 195 3.37 -10.83 -4.06
N GLY A 196 2.30 -10.63 -3.27
CA GLY A 196 1.54 -11.68 -2.62
C GLY A 196 1.64 -11.72 -1.10
N LEU A 197 1.47 -10.58 -0.43
CA LEU A 197 1.24 -10.43 1.03
C LEU A 197 2.40 -10.95 1.91
N ARG A 198 3.64 -10.94 1.40
CA ARG A 198 4.76 -11.68 2.03
C ARG A 198 5.16 -11.16 3.40
N GLY A 199 5.20 -9.84 3.56
CA GLY A 199 5.52 -9.22 4.84
C GLY A 199 4.48 -9.53 5.91
N ALA A 200 3.20 -9.43 5.57
CA ALA A 200 2.10 -9.77 6.46
C ALA A 200 2.13 -11.26 6.85
N GLU A 201 2.36 -12.18 5.90
CA GLU A 201 2.53 -13.62 6.19
C GLU A 201 3.65 -13.89 7.19
N MET A 202 4.79 -13.20 7.08
CA MET A 202 5.93 -13.39 7.98
C MET A 202 5.70 -12.75 9.35
N ILE A 203 5.22 -11.50 9.37
CA ILE A 203 5.14 -10.75 10.62
C ILE A 203 4.00 -11.24 11.51
N THR A 204 2.90 -11.71 10.94
CA THR A 204 1.79 -12.27 11.72
C THR A 204 2.21 -13.53 12.49
N GLN A 205 3.08 -14.37 11.93
CA GLN A 205 3.64 -15.52 12.63
C GLN A 205 4.55 -15.12 13.80
N ARG A 206 5.25 -13.99 13.67
CA ARG A 206 6.13 -13.48 14.70
C ARG A 206 5.38 -12.80 15.84
N ILE A 207 4.40 -11.95 15.51
CA ILE A 207 3.59 -11.19 16.48
C ILE A 207 2.59 -12.12 17.15
N LYS A 208 1.93 -13.01 16.37
CA LYS A 208 0.78 -13.81 16.77
C LYS A 208 -0.32 -12.94 17.36
N PRO A 209 -0.92 -12.06 16.55
CA PRO A 209 -1.94 -11.14 17.03
C PRO A 209 -3.24 -11.85 17.38
N ASP A 210 -3.98 -11.27 18.32
CA ASP A 210 -5.34 -11.71 18.68
C ASP A 210 -6.42 -11.02 17.83
N VAL A 211 -6.12 -9.81 17.30
CA VAL A 211 -7.01 -9.03 16.43
C VAL A 211 -6.17 -8.24 15.43
N ALA A 212 -6.67 -8.08 14.20
CA ALA A 212 -6.04 -7.24 13.19
C ALA A 212 -7.05 -6.29 12.53
N ILE A 213 -6.68 -5.02 12.40
CA ILE A 213 -7.37 -4.02 11.57
C ILE A 213 -6.38 -3.59 10.49
N VAL A 214 -6.66 -3.99 9.26
CA VAL A 214 -5.83 -3.65 8.10
C VAL A 214 -6.40 -2.44 7.40
N THR A 215 -5.57 -1.54 6.93
CA THR A 215 -5.95 -0.45 6.03
C THR A 215 -5.19 -0.55 4.74
N ASP A 216 -5.91 -0.42 3.66
CA ASP A 216 -5.38 -0.46 2.30
C ASP A 216 -6.18 0.50 1.42
N VAL A 217 -5.85 0.62 0.16
CA VAL A 217 -6.62 1.39 -0.81
C VAL A 217 -7.67 0.51 -1.50
N CYS A 218 -8.66 1.12 -2.10
CA CYS A 218 -9.61 0.45 -2.98
C CYS A 218 -9.99 1.35 -4.16
N HIS A 219 -10.51 0.77 -5.23
CA HIS A 219 -10.87 1.53 -6.43
C HIS A 219 -12.02 2.51 -6.18
N ASP A 220 -11.79 3.79 -6.49
CA ASP A 220 -12.88 4.73 -6.79
C ASP A 220 -13.56 4.30 -8.10
N THR A 221 -14.86 4.04 -8.04
CA THR A 221 -15.64 3.55 -9.17
C THR A 221 -16.44 4.66 -9.87
N SER A 222 -16.21 5.92 -9.50
CA SER A 222 -16.87 7.07 -10.12
C SER A 222 -16.20 7.54 -11.40
N THR A 223 -15.02 7.01 -11.74
CA THR A 223 -14.31 7.35 -12.98
C THR A 223 -14.94 6.66 -14.20
N PRO A 224 -14.87 7.29 -15.40
CA PRO A 224 -15.36 6.66 -16.63
C PRO A 224 -14.74 5.27 -16.88
N MET A 225 -15.47 4.41 -17.56
CA MET A 225 -15.07 3.05 -17.95
C MET A 225 -15.05 2.00 -16.83
N ILE A 226 -15.41 2.36 -15.60
CA ILE A 226 -15.57 1.39 -14.52
C ILE A 226 -17.06 0.97 -14.42
N ASP A 227 -17.31 -0.33 -14.53
CA ASP A 227 -18.64 -0.91 -14.37
C ASP A 227 -18.97 -1.14 -12.90
N LYS A 228 -19.77 -0.26 -12.33
CA LYS A 228 -20.19 -0.34 -10.91
C LYS A 228 -20.93 -1.63 -10.54
N LYS A 229 -21.59 -2.29 -11.49
CA LYS A 229 -22.25 -3.56 -11.24
C LYS A 229 -21.25 -4.68 -10.94
N LYS A 230 -20.01 -4.54 -11.44
CA LYS A 230 -18.92 -5.50 -11.21
C LYS A 230 -17.99 -5.10 -10.07
N GLN A 231 -17.73 -3.79 -9.94
CA GLN A 231 -16.68 -3.25 -9.04
C GLN A 231 -17.24 -2.62 -7.76
N GLY A 232 -18.57 -2.57 -7.59
CA GLY A 232 -19.19 -1.85 -6.48
C GLY A 232 -19.34 -0.35 -6.75
N ASP A 233 -19.82 0.40 -5.76
CA ASP A 233 -20.01 1.85 -5.85
C ASP A 233 -19.27 2.57 -4.72
N ASN A 234 -17.97 2.73 -4.90
CA ASN A 234 -17.08 3.41 -3.96
C ASN A 234 -16.62 4.73 -4.59
N VAL A 235 -16.68 5.83 -3.84
CA VAL A 235 -16.42 7.18 -4.37
C VAL A 235 -15.50 7.94 -3.41
N ILE A 236 -14.43 8.56 -3.93
CA ILE A 236 -13.57 9.46 -3.13
C ILE A 236 -14.40 10.65 -2.59
N GLY A 237 -14.10 11.10 -1.38
CA GLY A 237 -14.83 12.17 -0.69
C GLY A 237 -16.12 11.70 -0.02
N LYS A 238 -16.35 10.38 0.06
CA LYS A 238 -17.53 9.79 0.72
C LYS A 238 -17.19 8.98 1.98
N GLY A 239 -15.95 9.06 2.42
CA GLY A 239 -15.44 8.34 3.60
C GLY A 239 -14.82 6.99 3.27
N PRO A 240 -14.16 6.37 4.28
CA PRO A 240 -13.59 5.05 4.19
C PRO A 240 -14.58 3.99 3.72
N VAL A 241 -14.05 2.92 3.15
CA VAL A 241 -14.82 1.77 2.69
C VAL A 241 -14.60 0.60 3.63
N ILE A 242 -15.68 0.11 4.25
CA ILE A 242 -15.65 -1.05 5.14
C ILE A 242 -16.01 -2.28 4.31
N SER A 243 -15.12 -3.27 4.33
CA SER A 243 -15.22 -4.45 3.48
C SER A 243 -16.06 -5.57 4.09
N TYR A 244 -16.78 -6.28 3.20
CA TYR A 244 -17.48 -7.54 3.45
C TYR A 244 -16.80 -8.61 2.59
N ALA A 245 -16.09 -9.54 3.21
CA ALA A 245 -15.38 -10.63 2.54
C ALA A 245 -15.26 -11.84 3.47
N PRO A 246 -14.95 -13.04 2.95
CA PRO A 246 -14.75 -14.22 3.81
C PRO A 246 -13.67 -14.05 4.88
N ALA A 247 -12.60 -13.29 4.61
CA ALA A 247 -11.52 -12.98 5.55
C ALA A 247 -11.95 -11.99 6.66
N ILE A 248 -13.09 -11.29 6.49
CA ILE A 248 -13.53 -10.27 7.44
C ILE A 248 -14.36 -10.92 8.55
N GLN A 249 -13.90 -10.78 9.78
CA GLN A 249 -14.66 -11.22 10.96
C GLN A 249 -15.86 -10.30 11.20
N GLN A 250 -17.07 -10.87 11.16
CA GLN A 250 -18.30 -10.08 11.11
C GLN A 250 -18.53 -9.24 12.37
N ARG A 251 -18.28 -9.79 13.57
CA ARG A 251 -18.47 -9.05 14.84
C ARG A 251 -17.49 -7.88 14.96
N LEU A 252 -16.26 -8.04 14.50
CA LEU A 252 -15.26 -6.95 14.46
C LEU A 252 -15.68 -5.87 13.45
N ARG A 253 -16.09 -6.28 12.24
CA ARG A 253 -16.60 -5.36 11.22
C ARG A 253 -17.79 -4.56 11.74
N ASP A 254 -18.78 -5.24 12.35
CA ASP A 254 -19.99 -4.60 12.84
C ASP A 254 -19.66 -3.61 13.97
N ARG A 255 -18.69 -3.95 14.85
CA ARG A 255 -18.16 -3.02 15.85
C ARG A 255 -17.54 -1.76 15.20
N ILE A 256 -16.80 -1.90 14.11
CA ILE A 256 -16.22 -0.77 13.37
C ILE A 256 -17.34 0.08 12.75
N ILE A 257 -18.39 -0.53 12.22
CA ILE A 257 -19.55 0.19 11.68
C ILE A 257 -20.27 0.96 12.79
N GLU A 258 -20.57 0.34 13.92
CA GLU A 258 -21.16 0.99 15.10
C GLU A 258 -20.31 2.17 15.57
N THR A 259 -18.99 2.01 15.56
CA THR A 259 -18.03 3.07 15.90
C THR A 259 -18.12 4.23 14.91
N ALA A 260 -18.20 3.95 13.62
CA ALA A 260 -18.34 4.99 12.59
C ALA A 260 -19.66 5.76 12.76
N GLU A 261 -20.78 5.05 12.97
CA GLU A 261 -22.12 5.64 13.16
C GLU A 261 -22.18 6.51 14.43
N SER A 262 -21.68 6.00 15.56
CA SER A 262 -21.67 6.70 16.85
C SER A 262 -20.83 7.98 16.82
N ASN A 263 -19.73 7.97 16.06
CA ASN A 263 -18.82 9.10 15.91
C ASN A 263 -19.13 9.99 14.70
N LYS A 264 -20.23 9.69 13.98
CA LYS A 264 -20.65 10.41 12.76
C LYS A 264 -19.54 10.48 11.71
N ILE A 265 -18.78 9.41 11.55
CA ILE A 265 -17.77 9.25 10.50
C ILE A 265 -18.48 8.70 9.26
N PRO A 266 -18.45 9.40 8.12
CA PRO A 266 -19.04 8.87 6.89
C PRO A 266 -18.30 7.61 6.47
N PHE A 267 -18.99 6.63 5.93
CA PHE A 267 -18.35 5.41 5.39
C PHE A 267 -19.19 4.80 4.26
N GLN A 268 -18.55 3.93 3.51
CA GLN A 268 -19.13 3.18 2.41
C GLN A 268 -18.97 1.68 2.66
N ARG A 269 -19.68 0.84 1.91
CA ARG A 269 -19.60 -0.62 2.02
C ARG A 269 -19.17 -1.23 0.70
N HIS A 270 -18.27 -2.22 0.77
CA HIS A 270 -17.81 -2.98 -0.38
C HIS A 270 -17.90 -4.48 -0.10
N ALA A 271 -18.17 -5.29 -1.13
CA ALA A 271 -18.23 -6.74 -1.01
C ALA A 271 -17.22 -7.41 -1.95
N SER A 272 -16.43 -8.34 -1.41
CA SER A 272 -15.52 -9.19 -2.17
C SER A 272 -15.86 -10.67 -1.94
N SER A 273 -15.91 -11.47 -3.01
CA SER A 273 -16.45 -12.83 -2.94
C SER A 273 -15.45 -13.89 -2.46
N ARG A 274 -14.15 -13.66 -2.60
CA ARG A 274 -13.10 -14.64 -2.29
C ARG A 274 -11.94 -14.06 -1.50
N TYR A 275 -11.29 -13.06 -2.06
CA TYR A 275 -10.11 -12.40 -1.50
C TYR A 275 -10.43 -10.94 -1.29
N THR A 276 -9.80 -10.33 -0.28
CA THR A 276 -9.77 -8.88 -0.16
C THR A 276 -8.79 -8.28 -1.15
N GLY A 277 -7.75 -9.03 -1.54
CA GLY A 277 -6.62 -8.56 -2.34
C GLY A 277 -5.69 -7.65 -1.55
N THR A 278 -5.65 -7.82 -0.22
CA THR A 278 -4.87 -7.01 0.72
C THR A 278 -4.24 -7.90 1.79
N ASP A 279 -3.33 -7.36 2.59
CA ASP A 279 -2.70 -8.06 3.72
C ASP A 279 -3.71 -8.61 4.75
N THR A 280 -4.97 -8.18 4.70
CA THR A 280 -6.05 -8.76 5.53
C THR A 280 -6.17 -10.27 5.37
N ASP A 281 -6.02 -10.79 4.15
CA ASP A 281 -6.11 -12.25 3.89
C ASP A 281 -4.99 -13.01 4.61
N ALA A 282 -3.78 -12.45 4.67
CA ALA A 282 -2.65 -13.04 5.36
C ALA A 282 -2.87 -13.06 6.89
N PHE A 283 -3.38 -11.97 7.47
CA PHE A 283 -3.71 -11.94 8.90
C PHE A 283 -4.86 -12.89 9.24
N ALA A 284 -5.97 -12.83 8.52
CA ALA A 284 -7.18 -13.60 8.82
C ALA A 284 -6.93 -15.11 8.83
N TYR A 285 -6.11 -15.61 7.91
CA TYR A 285 -5.87 -17.05 7.75
C TYR A 285 -4.59 -17.55 8.42
N SER A 286 -4.00 -16.74 9.31
CA SER A 286 -2.82 -17.13 10.11
C SER A 286 -3.19 -17.64 11.49
N ASN A 287 -2.24 -18.32 12.15
CA ASN A 287 -2.28 -18.70 13.58
C ASN A 287 -3.59 -19.40 14.03
N GLY A 288 -4.28 -20.09 13.13
CA GLY A 288 -5.56 -20.74 13.43
C GLY A 288 -6.79 -19.86 13.25
N GLY A 289 -6.62 -18.67 12.70
CA GLY A 289 -7.65 -17.69 12.41
C GLY A 289 -7.57 -16.47 13.34
N VAL A 290 -7.16 -15.32 12.78
CA VAL A 290 -7.11 -14.04 13.50
C VAL A 290 -8.33 -13.21 13.10
N PRO A 291 -9.18 -12.78 14.05
CA PRO A 291 -10.25 -11.83 13.76
C PRO A 291 -9.71 -10.59 13.07
N SER A 292 -10.06 -10.43 11.79
CA SER A 292 -9.51 -9.37 10.94
C SER A 292 -10.60 -8.51 10.32
N ALA A 293 -10.32 -7.24 10.13
CA ALA A 293 -11.17 -6.29 9.41
C ALA A 293 -10.34 -5.43 8.45
N LEU A 294 -10.98 -4.96 7.38
CA LEU A 294 -10.40 -4.08 6.38
C LEU A 294 -11.16 -2.77 6.30
N ILE A 295 -10.44 -1.67 6.47
CA ILE A 295 -10.90 -0.30 6.27
C ILE A 295 -10.11 0.29 5.11
N SER A 296 -10.73 0.43 3.94
CA SER A 296 -10.02 0.89 2.75
C SER A 296 -10.22 2.37 2.48
N LEU A 297 -9.17 2.99 1.93
CA LEU A 297 -9.20 4.37 1.42
C LEU A 297 -9.56 4.34 -0.08
N PRO A 298 -10.66 4.97 -0.52
CA PRO A 298 -10.96 5.03 -1.96
C PRO A 298 -9.89 5.83 -2.71
N LEU A 299 -9.39 5.26 -3.80
CA LEU A 299 -8.29 5.79 -4.60
C LEU A 299 -8.60 5.69 -6.09
N ARG A 300 -8.29 6.73 -6.85
CA ARG A 300 -8.35 6.76 -8.32
C ARG A 300 -7.01 6.41 -8.91
N TYR A 301 -7.06 5.76 -10.09
CA TYR A 301 -5.88 5.52 -10.92
C TYR A 301 -4.79 4.70 -10.22
N MET A 302 -5.22 3.71 -9.44
CA MET A 302 -4.32 2.76 -8.75
C MET A 302 -3.25 2.23 -9.69
N HIS A 303 -2.03 2.04 -9.18
CA HIS A 303 -0.87 1.56 -9.92
C HIS A 303 -0.43 2.48 -11.07
N THR A 304 -0.71 3.79 -10.93
CA THR A 304 -0.24 4.81 -11.89
C THR A 304 0.65 5.86 -11.21
N THR A 305 1.17 6.79 -12.00
CA THR A 305 1.96 7.92 -11.48
C THR A 305 1.09 9.06 -10.92
N VAL A 306 -0.22 8.93 -10.98
CA VAL A 306 -1.20 9.97 -10.62
C VAL A 306 -2.32 9.44 -9.73
N GLU A 307 -1.99 8.49 -8.86
CA GLU A 307 -2.92 8.02 -7.85
C GLU A 307 -3.48 9.19 -7.07
N THR A 308 -4.79 9.17 -6.84
CA THR A 308 -5.49 10.33 -6.31
C THR A 308 -6.43 9.91 -5.19
N VAL A 309 -6.30 10.54 -4.02
CA VAL A 309 -7.17 10.35 -2.85
C VAL A 309 -7.77 11.68 -2.38
N HIS A 310 -8.85 11.62 -1.64
CA HIS A 310 -9.44 12.80 -0.99
C HIS A 310 -8.90 12.95 0.42
N LYS A 311 -8.45 14.15 0.80
CA LYS A 311 -7.86 14.42 2.12
C LYS A 311 -8.81 14.06 3.27
N ASP A 312 -10.13 14.38 3.13
CA ASP A 312 -11.11 14.10 4.18
C ASP A 312 -11.33 12.59 4.36
N ASP A 313 -11.16 11.77 3.31
CA ASP A 313 -11.21 10.32 3.45
C ASP A 313 -9.99 9.81 4.23
N VAL A 314 -8.79 10.38 3.99
CA VAL A 314 -7.58 10.07 4.78
C VAL A 314 -7.83 10.38 6.26
N GLU A 315 -8.33 11.56 6.58
CA GLU A 315 -8.66 11.96 7.94
C GLU A 315 -9.71 11.04 8.57
N ASN A 316 -10.74 10.65 7.80
CA ASN A 316 -11.80 9.76 8.27
C ASN A 316 -11.30 8.32 8.49
N VAL A 317 -10.36 7.79 7.69
CA VAL A 317 -9.73 6.48 7.96
C VAL A 317 -8.93 6.54 9.27
N ILE A 318 -8.07 7.55 9.43
CA ILE A 318 -7.29 7.75 10.66
C ILE A 318 -8.24 7.79 11.87
N ARG A 319 -9.28 8.62 11.80
CA ARG A 319 -10.25 8.77 12.88
C ARG A 319 -11.01 7.47 13.16
N LEU A 320 -11.44 6.76 12.12
CA LEU A 320 -12.16 5.50 12.29
C LEU A 320 -11.29 4.42 12.96
N ILE A 321 -10.03 4.28 12.56
CA ILE A 321 -9.11 3.34 13.20
C ILE A 321 -8.86 3.77 14.66
N PHE A 322 -8.57 5.06 14.89
CA PHE A 322 -8.34 5.62 16.23
C PHE A 322 -9.50 5.36 17.19
N GLU A 323 -10.73 5.60 16.76
CA GLU A 323 -11.94 5.32 17.58
C GLU A 323 -12.17 3.81 17.73
N SER A 324 -11.97 3.02 16.68
CA SER A 324 -12.23 1.58 16.69
C SER A 324 -11.29 0.82 17.63
N VAL A 325 -9.99 1.13 17.64
CA VAL A 325 -9.05 0.44 18.55
C VAL A 325 -9.41 0.65 20.03
N GLN A 326 -10.00 1.79 20.37
CA GLN A 326 -10.42 2.10 21.75
C GLN A 326 -11.66 1.31 22.19
N THR A 327 -12.40 0.70 21.27
CA THR A 327 -13.57 -0.13 21.59
C THR A 327 -13.23 -1.59 21.88
N ILE A 328 -12.02 -2.03 21.52
CA ILE A 328 -11.56 -3.41 21.72
C ILE A 328 -11.25 -3.63 23.21
N LYS A 329 -11.75 -4.74 23.75
CA LYS A 329 -11.50 -5.12 25.15
C LYS A 329 -10.36 -6.13 25.23
N ASN A 330 -9.62 -6.08 26.33
CA ASN A 330 -8.59 -7.08 26.60
C ASN A 330 -9.19 -8.49 26.69
N GLY A 331 -8.63 -9.43 25.90
CA GLY A 331 -9.09 -10.82 25.87
C GLY A 331 -10.36 -11.06 25.04
N GLU A 332 -10.82 -10.08 24.25
CA GLU A 332 -12.00 -10.25 23.37
C GLU A 332 -11.67 -11.16 22.19
N THR A 333 -12.45 -12.23 22.01
CA THR A 333 -12.17 -13.26 21.02
C THR A 333 -12.86 -13.05 19.67
N PHE A 334 -13.93 -12.27 19.62
CA PHE A 334 -14.85 -12.13 18.48
C PHE A 334 -15.39 -13.49 17.98
N SER A 335 -15.36 -14.54 18.82
CA SER A 335 -15.86 -15.88 18.50
C SER A 335 -17.37 -15.88 18.26
N TYR A 336 -17.84 -16.63 17.27
CA TYR A 336 -19.28 -16.82 17.05
C TYR A 336 -19.92 -17.77 18.07
N PHE A 337 -19.14 -18.59 18.73
CA PHE A 337 -19.55 -19.66 19.62
C PHE A 337 -18.94 -19.46 21.02
N ASP A 338 -19.12 -18.28 21.57
CA ASP A 338 -18.73 -18.03 22.96
C ASP A 338 -19.50 -18.95 23.87
N ALA A 339 -18.76 -19.78 24.64
CA ALA A 339 -19.31 -20.67 25.65
C ALA A 339 -19.70 -19.89 26.92
#